data_520916f5e79e26e027364ea49350288a
#
_entry.id   520916f5e79e26e027364ea49350288a
#
_cell.length_a   1.000
_cell.length_b   1.000
_cell.length_c   1.000
_cell.angle_alpha   90.00
_cell.angle_beta   90.00
_cell.angle_gamma   90.00
#
_symmetry.space_group_name_H-M   'P 1'
#
loop_
_entity.id
_entity.type
_entity.pdbx_description
1 polymer ?
#
loop_
_entity_poly.entity_id
_entity_poly.type
_entity_poly.pdbx_seq_one_letter_code
_entity_poly.pdbx_strand_id
1 'polypeptide(L)'
;MAKELNEQEKKQVGPDYLGLFKKAFGIVWKAKYLWFLGLLSAGSFMPSFNFPANLSQNNSGKAALDFQHFTSQAMQWIQNNLFLVGMAVSGIVVFFLCFLVISIMAKAGLIFSVDEISKSGKNSVGLAFKYGWHKFWRLLGLSVLIGLIMLAFILVLLVVGAGLWSVKPLFILFVILAVLALIFVAVLFGITFEYAARYATLKDKKAIDALMGGIRLIFERKKETFLLWLATVAIAIVFGTGLAIGIIFLILVLVLLGLAVFFLAPVLIIFFIALSAFVFLAAALVAAGFISSLTSAYWTLAFNEIG
;
A
#
# COMPACT_ATOMS: atom_id res chain seq x y z
N MET A 1 40.13 13.04 -17.35
CA MET A 1 39.64 12.93 -18.74
C MET A 1 39.01 11.56 -19.06
N ALA A 2 39.71 10.41 -18.97
CA ALA A 2 39.05 9.09 -19.20
C ALA A 2 37.96 8.71 -18.20
N LYS A 3 38.07 9.14 -16.92
CA LYS A 3 37.09 8.91 -15.87
C LYS A 3 35.86 9.81 -16.03
N GLU A 4 36.05 11.03 -16.50
CA GLU A 4 34.97 11.99 -16.81
C GLU A 4 34.21 11.62 -18.08
N LEU A 5 34.90 11.08 -19.10
CA LEU A 5 34.26 10.55 -20.31
C LEU A 5 33.39 9.31 -19.98
N ASN A 6 33.87 8.43 -19.11
CA ASN A 6 33.09 7.25 -18.63
C ASN A 6 31.91 7.63 -17.76
N GLU A 7 31.98 8.73 -17.01
CA GLU A 7 30.83 9.27 -16.24
C GLU A 7 29.82 10.01 -17.14
N GLN A 8 30.29 10.63 -18.22
CA GLN A 8 29.42 11.27 -19.21
C GLN A 8 28.71 10.26 -20.09
N GLU A 9 29.38 9.17 -20.51
CA GLU A 9 28.74 8.05 -21.20
C GLU A 9 27.73 7.33 -20.35
N LYS A 10 27.99 7.11 -19.05
CA LYS A 10 27.00 6.54 -18.11
C LYS A 10 25.78 7.44 -17.89
N LYS A 11 25.93 8.76 -18.04
CA LYS A 11 24.79 9.70 -17.96
C LYS A 11 23.91 9.70 -19.22
N GLN A 12 24.40 9.21 -20.34
CA GLN A 12 23.61 9.10 -21.59
C GLN A 12 22.86 7.77 -21.73
N VAL A 13 23.34 6.71 -21.10
CA VAL A 13 22.64 5.42 -21.05
C VAL A 13 21.72 5.46 -19.83
N GLY A 14 20.40 5.53 -20.04
CA GLY A 14 19.42 5.50 -18.96
C GLY A 14 19.61 4.28 -18.04
N PRO A 15 19.03 4.28 -16.83
CA PRO A 15 19.21 3.19 -15.87
C PRO A 15 18.81 1.84 -16.48
N ASP A 16 19.59 0.80 -16.20
CA ASP A 16 19.25 -0.58 -16.59
C ASP A 16 18.10 -1.11 -15.72
N TYR A 17 16.88 -0.85 -16.15
CA TYR A 17 15.66 -1.22 -15.42
C TYR A 17 15.57 -2.72 -15.15
N LEU A 18 16.06 -3.56 -16.07
CA LEU A 18 16.03 -5.02 -15.89
C LEU A 18 17.10 -5.48 -14.89
N GLY A 19 18.29 -4.90 -14.95
CA GLY A 19 19.36 -5.14 -13.98
C GLY A 19 18.97 -4.69 -12.58
N LEU A 20 18.33 -3.53 -12.46
CA LEU A 20 17.78 -3.04 -11.19
C LEU A 20 16.73 -3.99 -10.63
N PHE A 21 15.82 -4.51 -11.47
CA PHE A 21 14.83 -5.49 -11.04
C PHE A 21 15.46 -6.79 -10.54
N LYS A 22 16.42 -7.35 -11.31
CA LYS A 22 17.14 -8.57 -10.90
C LYS A 22 17.87 -8.37 -9.57
N LYS A 23 18.50 -7.21 -9.37
CA LYS A 23 19.20 -6.86 -8.12
C LYS A 23 18.22 -6.72 -6.97
N ALA A 24 17.09 -6.01 -7.17
CA ALA A 24 16.04 -5.87 -6.17
C ALA A 24 15.46 -7.24 -5.76
N PHE A 25 15.12 -8.07 -6.74
CA PHE A 25 14.63 -9.42 -6.50
C PHE A 25 15.64 -10.27 -5.73
N GLY A 26 16.92 -10.23 -6.10
CA GLY A 26 17.99 -10.95 -5.42
C GLY A 26 18.16 -10.53 -3.95
N ILE A 27 18.07 -9.23 -3.65
CA ILE A 27 18.12 -8.70 -2.28
C ILE A 27 16.93 -9.20 -1.47
N VAL A 28 15.72 -9.03 -1.99
CA VAL A 28 14.48 -9.37 -1.28
C VAL A 28 14.34 -10.88 -1.09
N TRP A 29 14.79 -11.69 -2.04
CA TRP A 29 14.74 -13.15 -1.94
C TRP A 29 15.71 -13.69 -0.90
N LYS A 30 16.93 -13.13 -0.81
CA LYS A 30 17.95 -13.53 0.16
C LYS A 30 17.63 -13.04 1.57
N ALA A 31 17.14 -11.83 1.72
CA ALA A 31 16.86 -11.19 3.00
C ALA A 31 15.34 -11.31 3.34
N LYS A 32 14.89 -12.52 3.72
CA LYS A 32 13.46 -12.82 3.97
C LYS A 32 12.81 -11.92 5.03
N TYR A 33 13.57 -11.36 5.97
CA TYR A 33 13.03 -10.44 6.95
C TYR A 33 12.47 -9.14 6.31
N LEU A 34 12.91 -8.79 5.09
CA LEU A 34 12.34 -7.67 4.35
C LEU A 34 10.85 -7.90 4.03
N TRP A 35 10.42 -9.16 3.86
CA TRP A 35 9.01 -9.49 3.61
C TRP A 35 8.13 -9.07 4.79
N PHE A 36 8.65 -9.27 6.01
CA PHE A 36 7.96 -8.81 7.22
C PHE A 36 7.90 -7.27 7.29
N LEU A 37 9.01 -6.59 7.00
CA LEU A 37 9.02 -5.12 6.92
C LEU A 37 8.11 -4.61 5.79
N GLY A 38 8.10 -5.29 4.64
CA GLY A 38 7.23 -4.99 3.53
C GLY A 38 5.75 -5.13 3.88
N LEU A 39 5.39 -6.19 4.60
CA LEU A 39 4.03 -6.41 5.09
C LEU A 39 3.59 -5.28 6.03
N LEU A 40 4.41 -4.93 7.01
CA LEU A 40 4.13 -3.83 7.93
C LEU A 40 4.07 -2.48 7.22
N SER A 41 4.92 -2.24 6.23
CA SER A 41 4.95 -1.00 5.46
C SER A 41 3.78 -0.86 4.48
N ALA A 42 3.20 -1.97 4.01
CA ALA A 42 2.03 -1.98 3.15
C ALA A 42 0.78 -1.41 3.84
N GLY A 43 0.70 -1.49 5.16
CA GLY A 43 -0.35 -0.87 5.95
C GLY A 43 -0.37 0.67 5.91
N SER A 44 0.67 1.31 5.37
CA SER A 44 0.69 2.77 5.11
C SER A 44 -0.19 3.17 3.91
N PHE A 45 -0.52 2.21 3.04
CA PHE A 45 -1.62 2.33 2.08
C PHE A 45 -2.86 1.75 2.77
N MET A 46 -3.77 2.60 3.21
CA MET A 46 -5.07 2.15 3.74
C MET A 46 -5.64 1.10 2.79
N PRO A 47 -6.00 -0.09 3.29
CA PRO A 47 -6.75 -1.00 2.47
C PRO A 47 -8.00 -0.26 2.02
N SER A 48 -8.21 -0.18 0.73
CA SER A 48 -9.49 0.25 0.19
C SER A 48 -10.49 -0.80 0.62
N PHE A 49 -11.17 -0.57 1.75
CA PHE A 49 -12.33 -1.33 2.13
C PHE A 49 -13.42 -0.99 1.12
N ASN A 50 -13.42 -1.70 0.00
CA ASN A 50 -14.56 -1.74 -0.86
C ASN A 50 -15.64 -2.50 -0.11
N PHE A 51 -16.43 -1.78 0.68
CA PHE A 51 -17.72 -2.30 1.09
C PHE A 51 -18.51 -2.53 -0.19
N PRO A 52 -18.93 -3.76 -0.48
CA PRO A 52 -19.81 -3.99 -1.61
C PRO A 52 -21.11 -3.24 -1.34
N ALA A 53 -21.23 -2.04 -1.92
CA ALA A 53 -22.44 -1.22 -1.87
C ALA A 53 -23.64 -1.87 -2.61
N ASN A 54 -23.48 -3.09 -3.09
CA ASN A 54 -24.50 -3.81 -3.85
C ASN A 54 -25.43 -4.68 -3.01
N LEU A 55 -25.63 -4.37 -1.73
CA LEU A 55 -26.67 -5.03 -0.92
C LEU A 55 -28.08 -4.46 -1.11
N SER A 56 -28.27 -3.56 -2.08
CA SER A 56 -29.55 -2.89 -2.25
C SER A 56 -30.02 -2.88 -3.68
N GLN A 57 -30.32 -3.99 -4.31
CA GLN A 57 -31.27 -3.84 -5.44
C GLN A 57 -31.96 -5.10 -5.98
N ASN A 58 -32.10 -6.21 -5.32
CA ASN A 58 -33.06 -7.21 -5.86
C ASN A 58 -33.55 -8.27 -4.86
N ASN A 59 -34.02 -7.87 -3.66
CA ASN A 59 -35.01 -8.72 -2.97
C ASN A 59 -35.91 -7.86 -2.09
N SER A 60 -37.01 -7.48 -2.69
CA SER A 60 -38.08 -6.66 -2.18
C SER A 60 -38.71 -7.22 -0.89
N GLY A 61 -38.80 -6.39 0.12
CA GLY A 61 -39.71 -6.50 1.25
C GLY A 61 -39.17 -7.16 2.51
N LYS A 62 -38.75 -8.40 2.47
CA LYS A 62 -38.33 -9.13 3.70
C LYS A 62 -36.91 -8.76 4.15
N ALA A 63 -35.96 -8.71 3.24
CA ALA A 63 -34.57 -8.34 3.58
C ALA A 63 -34.43 -6.88 4.07
N ALA A 64 -35.26 -5.97 3.57
CA ALA A 64 -35.28 -4.58 4.03
C ALA A 64 -35.88 -4.45 5.44
N LEU A 65 -36.88 -5.23 5.77
CA LEU A 65 -37.46 -5.30 7.11
C LEU A 65 -36.51 -5.93 8.11
N ASP A 66 -35.81 -7.00 7.73
CA ASP A 66 -34.80 -7.65 8.56
C ASP A 66 -33.61 -6.72 8.82
N PHE A 67 -33.19 -5.93 7.82
CA PHE A 67 -32.13 -4.94 7.98
C PHE A 67 -32.57 -3.77 8.88
N GLN A 68 -33.82 -3.29 8.77
CA GLN A 68 -34.34 -2.28 9.70
C GLN A 68 -34.44 -2.80 11.14
N HIS A 69 -34.88 -4.03 11.33
CA HIS A 69 -34.90 -4.68 12.65
C HIS A 69 -33.48 -4.85 13.20
N PHE A 70 -32.54 -5.30 12.39
CA PHE A 70 -31.14 -5.43 12.80
C PHE A 70 -30.53 -4.07 13.17
N THR A 71 -30.75 -3.03 12.37
CA THR A 71 -30.21 -1.68 12.65
C THR A 71 -30.83 -1.07 13.89
N SER A 72 -32.14 -1.24 14.13
CA SER A 72 -32.80 -0.74 15.33
C SER A 72 -32.36 -1.47 16.60
N GLN A 73 -32.21 -2.80 16.55
CA GLN A 73 -31.66 -3.58 17.65
C GLN A 73 -30.19 -3.23 17.95
N ALA A 74 -29.37 -3.08 16.90
CA ALA A 74 -27.99 -2.64 17.05
C ALA A 74 -27.90 -1.25 17.68
N MET A 75 -28.76 -0.31 17.25
CA MET A 75 -28.77 1.04 17.81
C MET A 75 -29.20 1.05 19.28
N GLN A 76 -30.24 0.28 19.64
CA GLN A 76 -30.66 0.12 21.04
C GLN A 76 -29.56 -0.52 21.89
N TRP A 77 -28.89 -1.55 21.38
CA TRP A 77 -27.76 -2.18 22.06
C TRP A 77 -26.62 -1.18 22.29
N ILE A 78 -26.25 -0.38 21.24
CA ILE A 78 -25.23 0.68 21.35
C ILE A 78 -25.63 1.70 22.43
N GLN A 79 -26.87 2.18 22.41
CA GLN A 79 -27.36 3.16 23.40
C GLN A 79 -27.33 2.62 24.83
N ASN A 80 -27.69 1.34 25.01
CA ASN A 80 -27.66 0.70 26.30
C ASN A 80 -26.24 0.34 26.79
N ASN A 81 -25.25 0.30 25.89
CA ASN A 81 -23.89 -0.11 26.20
C ASN A 81 -22.86 0.96 25.79
N LEU A 82 -23.19 2.24 25.90
CA LEU A 82 -22.32 3.35 25.47
C LEU A 82 -20.90 3.27 26.03
N PHE A 83 -20.76 2.82 27.29
CA PHE A 83 -19.46 2.65 27.91
C PHE A 83 -18.62 1.55 27.22
N LEU A 84 -19.23 0.38 26.96
CA LEU A 84 -18.55 -0.71 26.25
C LEU A 84 -18.21 -0.34 24.81
N VAL A 85 -19.11 0.35 24.12
CA VAL A 85 -18.89 0.86 22.76
C VAL A 85 -17.76 1.89 22.75
N GLY A 86 -17.78 2.83 23.71
CA GLY A 86 -16.71 3.82 23.86
C GLY A 86 -15.35 3.17 24.13
N MET A 87 -15.30 2.14 24.97
CA MET A 87 -14.08 1.39 25.27
C MET A 87 -13.59 0.60 24.04
N ALA A 88 -14.51 -0.03 23.29
CA ALA A 88 -14.17 -0.72 22.04
C ALA A 88 -13.64 0.23 20.97
N VAL A 89 -14.32 1.37 20.77
CA VAL A 89 -13.89 2.40 19.81
C VAL A 89 -12.52 2.96 20.19
N SER A 90 -12.31 3.29 21.48
CA SER A 90 -11.00 3.78 21.93
C SER A 90 -9.89 2.73 21.73
N GLY A 91 -10.17 1.46 22.01
CA GLY A 91 -9.25 0.35 21.75
C GLY A 91 -8.89 0.22 20.28
N ILE A 92 -9.87 0.32 19.39
CA ILE A 92 -9.67 0.31 17.94
C ILE A 92 -8.81 1.51 17.51
N VAL A 93 -9.09 2.71 18.01
CA VAL A 93 -8.30 3.91 17.68
C VAL A 93 -6.85 3.76 18.14
N VAL A 94 -6.61 3.30 19.35
CA VAL A 94 -5.25 3.04 19.86
C VAL A 94 -4.55 1.99 19.02
N PHE A 95 -5.24 0.90 18.67
CA PHE A 95 -4.69 -0.13 17.80
C PHE A 95 -4.26 0.44 16.42
N PHE A 96 -5.12 1.25 15.79
CA PHE A 96 -4.79 1.89 14.51
C PHE A 96 -3.61 2.86 14.63
N LEU A 97 -3.54 3.64 15.71
CA LEU A 97 -2.40 4.54 15.95
C LEU A 97 -1.09 3.76 16.14
N CYS A 98 -1.09 2.69 16.93
CA CYS A 98 0.08 1.83 17.08
C CYS A 98 0.50 1.20 15.73
N PHE A 99 -0.47 0.71 14.97
CA PHE A 99 -0.22 0.12 13.67
C PHE A 99 0.35 1.14 12.66
N LEU A 100 -0.15 2.37 12.66
CA LEU A 100 0.36 3.47 11.84
C LEU A 100 1.83 3.78 12.18
N VAL A 101 2.14 3.87 13.48
CA VAL A 101 3.53 4.09 13.93
C VAL A 101 4.45 2.98 13.42
N ILE A 102 4.07 1.72 13.63
CA ILE A 102 4.85 0.56 13.20
C ILE A 102 5.02 0.55 11.67
N SER A 103 3.96 0.88 10.93
CA SER A 103 3.97 0.90 9.46
C SER A 103 4.94 1.95 8.91
N ILE A 104 4.94 3.16 9.45
CA ILE A 104 5.87 4.23 9.05
C ILE A 104 7.32 3.84 9.38
N MET A 105 7.54 3.28 10.57
CA MET A 105 8.87 2.79 10.97
C MET A 105 9.37 1.66 10.05
N ALA A 106 8.48 0.72 9.72
CA ALA A 106 8.80 -0.38 8.82
C ALA A 106 9.16 0.13 7.41
N LYS A 107 8.46 1.14 6.90
CA LYS A 107 8.77 1.76 5.59
C LYS A 107 10.16 2.40 5.60
N ALA A 108 10.49 3.20 6.62
CA ALA A 108 11.81 3.78 6.76
C ALA A 108 12.91 2.71 6.90
N GLY A 109 12.66 1.71 7.74
CA GLY A 109 13.58 0.59 7.96
C GLY A 109 13.80 -0.24 6.70
N LEU A 110 12.76 -0.45 5.90
CA LEU A 110 12.82 -1.16 4.62
C LEU A 110 13.70 -0.42 3.60
N ILE A 111 13.48 0.90 3.42
CA ILE A 111 14.28 1.74 2.52
C ILE A 111 15.77 1.70 2.94
N PHE A 112 16.04 1.90 4.22
CA PHE A 112 17.39 1.84 4.77
C PHE A 112 18.04 0.46 4.58
N SER A 113 17.32 -0.62 4.89
CA SER A 113 17.83 -1.98 4.77
C SER A 113 18.24 -2.34 3.36
N VAL A 114 17.43 -1.94 2.37
CA VAL A 114 17.73 -2.19 0.96
C VAL A 114 18.97 -1.41 0.52
N ASP A 115 19.08 -0.15 0.91
CA ASP A 115 20.26 0.67 0.61
C ASP A 115 21.53 0.07 1.24
N GLU A 116 21.46 -0.28 2.52
CA GLU A 116 22.59 -0.87 3.25
C GLU A 116 23.01 -2.23 2.69
N ILE A 117 22.07 -3.14 2.39
CA ILE A 117 22.37 -4.43 1.75
C ILE A 117 23.01 -4.21 0.37
N SER A 118 22.56 -3.21 -0.38
CA SER A 118 23.13 -2.92 -1.69
C SER A 118 24.58 -2.45 -1.65
N LYS A 119 25.02 -1.84 -0.54
CA LYS A 119 26.35 -1.28 -0.29
C LYS A 119 27.26 -2.24 0.46
N SER A 120 26.79 -2.79 1.59
CA SER A 120 27.59 -3.59 2.51
C SER A 120 27.33 -5.10 2.44
N GLY A 121 26.25 -5.52 1.77
CA GLY A 121 25.82 -6.91 1.66
C GLY A 121 25.16 -7.47 2.93
N LYS A 122 25.13 -6.74 4.05
CA LYS A 122 24.62 -7.19 5.34
C LYS A 122 23.73 -6.15 6.00
N ASN A 123 22.64 -6.59 6.60
CA ASN A 123 21.83 -5.78 7.53
C ASN A 123 21.03 -6.70 8.46
N SER A 124 20.46 -6.15 9.52
CA SER A 124 19.63 -6.87 10.50
C SER A 124 18.29 -6.18 10.75
N VAL A 125 17.28 -6.96 11.16
CA VAL A 125 15.96 -6.47 11.53
C VAL A 125 16.04 -5.39 12.62
N GLY A 126 16.87 -5.60 13.63
CA GLY A 126 17.02 -4.65 14.74
C GLY A 126 17.55 -3.29 14.30
N LEU A 127 18.53 -3.27 13.38
CA LEU A 127 19.05 -2.03 12.80
C LEU A 127 17.99 -1.32 11.95
N ALA A 128 17.20 -2.08 11.18
CA ALA A 128 16.12 -1.54 10.39
C ALA A 128 15.08 -0.81 11.24
N PHE A 129 14.61 -1.42 12.33
CA PHE A 129 13.66 -0.79 13.25
C PHE A 129 14.26 0.39 14.02
N LYS A 130 15.51 0.29 14.49
CA LYS A 130 16.21 1.39 15.15
C LYS A 130 16.33 2.61 14.24
N TYR A 131 16.70 2.38 12.98
CA TYR A 131 16.77 3.44 11.98
C TYR A 131 15.37 3.99 11.65
N GLY A 132 14.38 3.11 11.49
CA GLY A 132 12.99 3.47 11.25
C GLY A 132 12.43 4.39 12.34
N TRP A 133 12.69 4.10 13.61
CA TRP A 133 12.33 4.95 14.74
C TRP A 133 12.95 6.35 14.66
N HIS A 134 14.25 6.42 14.34
CA HIS A 134 14.96 7.69 14.23
C HIS A 134 14.41 8.59 13.09
N LYS A 135 13.90 7.98 12.00
CA LYS A 135 13.32 8.69 10.85
C LYS A 135 11.79 8.83 10.91
N PHE A 136 11.17 8.28 11.93
CA PHE A 136 9.71 8.24 12.07
C PHE A 136 9.05 9.62 11.89
N TRP A 137 9.51 10.63 12.65
CA TRP A 137 8.90 11.97 12.61
C TRP A 137 8.98 12.65 11.25
N ARG A 138 10.05 12.39 10.49
CA ARG A 138 10.20 12.96 9.15
C ARG A 138 9.23 12.33 8.16
N LEU A 139 9.11 10.99 8.18
CA LEU A 139 8.17 10.28 7.33
C LEU A 139 6.72 10.54 7.74
N LEU A 140 6.42 10.61 9.03
CA LEU A 140 5.11 10.99 9.52
C LEU A 140 4.74 12.40 9.00
N GLY A 141 5.64 13.38 9.17
CA GLY A 141 5.43 14.73 8.67
C GLY A 141 5.21 14.78 7.16
N LEU A 142 5.96 13.97 6.39
CA LEU A 142 5.77 13.85 4.95
C LEU A 142 4.41 13.24 4.60
N SER A 143 4.01 12.18 5.29
CA SER A 143 2.70 11.52 5.07
C SER A 143 1.53 12.44 5.41
N VAL A 144 1.63 13.17 6.53
CA VAL A 144 0.62 14.17 6.93
C VAL A 144 0.54 15.31 5.92
N LEU A 145 1.69 15.83 5.46
CA LEU A 145 1.73 16.92 4.49
C LEU A 145 1.06 16.53 3.16
N ILE A 146 1.39 15.36 2.62
CA ILE A 146 0.75 14.84 1.41
C ILE A 146 -0.74 14.58 1.64
N GLY A 147 -1.09 14.00 2.79
CA GLY A 147 -2.49 13.76 3.17
C GLY A 147 -3.31 15.05 3.23
N LEU A 148 -2.77 16.13 3.81
CA LEU A 148 -3.42 17.45 3.87
C LEU A 148 -3.61 18.06 2.48
N ILE A 149 -2.63 17.94 1.59
CA ILE A 149 -2.75 18.45 0.21
C ILE A 149 -3.84 17.66 -0.54
N MET A 150 -3.86 16.33 -0.39
CA MET A 150 -4.91 15.49 -1.00
C MET A 150 -6.29 15.80 -0.44
N LEU A 151 -6.40 16.01 0.88
CA LEU A 151 -7.65 16.41 1.52
C LEU A 151 -8.15 17.76 0.99
N ALA A 152 -7.26 18.76 0.91
CA ALA A 152 -7.60 20.06 0.35
C ALA A 152 -8.10 19.95 -1.09
N PHE A 153 -7.45 19.11 -1.92
CA PHE A 153 -7.87 18.86 -3.29
C PHE A 153 -9.26 18.22 -3.36
N ILE A 154 -9.53 17.21 -2.52
CA ILE A 154 -10.86 16.57 -2.44
C ILE A 154 -11.92 17.57 -2.00
N LEU A 155 -11.65 18.40 -0.99
CA LEU A 155 -12.59 19.44 -0.53
C LEU A 155 -12.94 20.43 -1.64
N VAL A 156 -11.96 20.86 -2.44
CA VAL A 156 -12.22 21.74 -3.61
C VAL A 156 -13.16 21.04 -4.60
N LEU A 157 -12.91 19.77 -4.92
CA LEU A 157 -13.79 19.01 -5.81
C LEU A 157 -15.22 18.88 -5.25
N LEU A 158 -15.37 18.66 -3.94
CA LEU A 158 -16.68 18.56 -3.29
C LEU A 158 -17.44 19.89 -3.35
N VAL A 159 -16.78 21.02 -3.08
CA VAL A 159 -17.38 22.36 -3.13
C VAL A 159 -17.85 22.68 -4.55
N VAL A 160 -17.00 22.43 -5.56
CA VAL A 160 -17.37 22.65 -6.98
C VAL A 160 -18.53 21.73 -7.39
N GLY A 161 -18.49 20.44 -7.00
CA GLY A 161 -19.56 19.49 -7.26
C GLY A 161 -20.88 19.89 -6.63
N ALA A 162 -20.87 20.37 -5.38
CA ALA A 162 -22.07 20.87 -4.71
C ALA A 162 -22.69 22.07 -5.45
N GLY A 163 -21.86 22.98 -5.98
CA GLY A 163 -22.33 24.12 -6.78
C GLY A 163 -22.98 23.70 -8.11
N LEU A 164 -22.55 22.60 -8.70
CA LEU A 164 -23.07 22.09 -9.98
C LEU A 164 -24.27 21.15 -9.82
N TRP A 165 -24.65 20.79 -8.58
CA TRP A 165 -25.71 19.82 -8.31
C TRP A 165 -27.05 20.13 -8.99
N SER A 166 -27.41 21.40 -9.13
CA SER A 166 -28.69 21.85 -9.75
C SER A 166 -28.74 21.61 -11.26
N VAL A 167 -27.60 21.47 -11.93
CA VAL A 167 -27.51 21.30 -13.40
C VAL A 167 -27.03 19.88 -13.71
N LYS A 168 -27.97 18.92 -13.72
CA LYS A 168 -27.67 17.48 -13.85
C LYS A 168 -26.64 17.10 -14.94
N PRO A 169 -26.75 17.61 -16.22
CA PRO A 169 -25.80 17.24 -17.25
C PRO A 169 -24.35 17.70 -16.92
N LEU A 170 -24.20 18.94 -16.40
CA LEU A 170 -22.90 19.48 -15.99
C LEU A 170 -22.35 18.75 -14.78
N PHE A 171 -23.20 18.36 -13.83
CA PHE A 171 -22.79 17.59 -12.67
C PHE A 171 -22.24 16.21 -13.06
N ILE A 172 -22.91 15.49 -14.00
CA ILE A 172 -22.41 14.20 -14.47
C ILE A 172 -21.05 14.34 -15.16
N LEU A 173 -20.92 15.32 -16.07
CA LEU A 173 -19.64 15.60 -16.74
C LEU A 173 -18.55 15.95 -15.72
N PHE A 174 -18.87 16.79 -14.74
CA PHE A 174 -17.95 17.15 -13.66
C PHE A 174 -17.50 15.93 -12.86
N VAL A 175 -18.40 15.02 -12.47
CA VAL A 175 -18.05 13.81 -11.72
C VAL A 175 -17.06 12.94 -12.49
N ILE A 176 -17.28 12.75 -13.80
CA ILE A 176 -16.34 11.99 -14.64
C ILE A 176 -14.95 12.65 -14.64
N LEU A 177 -14.91 13.97 -14.88
CA LEU A 177 -13.64 14.72 -14.89
C LEU A 177 -12.97 14.75 -13.51
N ALA A 178 -13.74 14.88 -12.44
CA ALA A 178 -13.26 14.87 -11.07
C ALA A 178 -12.63 13.52 -10.70
N VAL A 179 -13.25 12.40 -11.08
CA VAL A 179 -12.69 11.06 -10.88
C VAL A 179 -11.38 10.88 -11.65
N LEU A 180 -11.33 11.31 -12.93
CA LEU A 180 -10.10 11.24 -13.72
C LEU A 180 -8.99 12.12 -13.11
N ALA A 181 -9.33 13.35 -12.68
CA ALA A 181 -8.39 14.25 -12.03
C ALA A 181 -7.88 13.66 -10.71
N LEU A 182 -8.75 13.04 -9.91
CA LEU A 182 -8.39 12.41 -8.64
C LEU A 182 -7.44 11.23 -8.87
N ILE A 183 -7.69 10.37 -9.86
CA ILE A 183 -6.79 9.28 -10.23
C ILE A 183 -5.43 9.83 -10.65
N PHE A 184 -5.42 10.82 -11.53
CA PHE A 184 -4.18 11.44 -12.01
C PHE A 184 -3.35 12.05 -10.88
N VAL A 185 -3.99 12.82 -10.01
CA VAL A 185 -3.36 13.45 -8.84
C VAL A 185 -2.87 12.39 -7.85
N ALA A 186 -3.64 11.33 -7.59
CA ALA A 186 -3.24 10.23 -6.73
C ALA A 186 -1.98 9.51 -7.24
N VAL A 187 -1.87 9.27 -8.55
CA VAL A 187 -0.68 8.67 -9.17
C VAL A 187 0.52 9.59 -9.01
N LEU A 188 0.37 10.89 -9.30
CA LEU A 188 1.46 11.87 -9.16
C LEU A 188 1.97 11.95 -7.71
N PHE A 189 1.05 12.03 -6.74
CA PHE A 189 1.43 12.06 -5.33
C PHE A 189 2.01 10.73 -4.85
N GLY A 190 1.54 9.60 -5.38
CA GLY A 190 2.12 8.28 -5.12
C GLY A 190 3.59 8.22 -5.54
N ILE A 191 3.91 8.65 -6.76
CA ILE A 191 5.29 8.72 -7.28
C ILE A 191 6.11 9.73 -6.45
N THR A 192 5.54 10.91 -6.18
CA THR A 192 6.20 11.93 -5.35
C THR A 192 6.55 11.41 -3.97
N PHE A 193 5.63 10.68 -3.33
CA PHE A 193 5.84 10.07 -2.03
C PHE A 193 6.99 9.06 -2.04
N GLU A 194 7.09 8.23 -3.09
CA GLU A 194 8.18 7.25 -3.20
C GLU A 194 9.55 7.93 -3.27
N TYR A 195 9.71 9.03 -4.03
CA TYR A 195 10.95 9.80 -4.04
C TYR A 195 11.18 10.58 -2.75
N ALA A 196 10.17 11.28 -2.26
CA ALA A 196 10.27 12.10 -1.05
C ALA A 196 10.60 11.25 0.19
N ALA A 197 10.04 10.03 0.30
CA ALA A 197 10.38 9.11 1.37
C ALA A 197 11.88 8.74 1.37
N ARG A 198 12.50 8.58 0.20
CA ARG A 198 13.94 8.31 0.08
C ARG A 198 14.79 9.54 0.37
N TYR A 199 14.36 10.74 -0.06
CA TYR A 199 15.00 11.98 0.36
C TYR A 199 14.96 12.17 1.87
N ALA A 200 13.82 11.89 2.52
CA ALA A 200 13.67 11.99 3.96
C ALA A 200 14.48 10.95 4.74
N THR A 201 14.59 9.72 4.21
CA THR A 201 15.29 8.61 4.88
C THR A 201 16.78 8.60 4.58
N LEU A 202 17.19 8.59 3.31
CA LEU A 202 18.58 8.38 2.91
C LEU A 202 19.40 9.69 2.89
N LYS A 203 18.78 10.83 2.49
CA LYS A 203 19.45 12.13 2.41
C LYS A 203 19.14 13.07 3.57
N ASP A 204 18.46 12.59 4.60
CA ASP A 204 18.18 13.32 5.84
C ASP A 204 17.41 14.64 5.69
N LYS A 205 16.67 14.81 4.59
CA LYS A 205 15.90 16.03 4.32
C LYS A 205 14.68 16.12 5.25
N LYS A 206 14.30 17.34 5.61
CA LYS A 206 13.02 17.62 6.30
C LYS A 206 11.84 17.32 5.38
N ALA A 207 10.64 17.11 5.93
CA ALA A 207 9.45 16.71 5.17
C ALA A 207 9.16 17.60 3.95
N ILE A 208 9.23 18.92 4.12
CA ILE A 208 8.97 19.90 3.04
C ILE A 208 10.08 19.82 1.97
N ASP A 209 11.36 19.81 2.39
CA ASP A 209 12.49 19.74 1.47
C ASP A 209 12.53 18.39 0.73
N ALA A 210 12.12 17.33 1.40
CA ALA A 210 12.00 16.00 0.82
C ALA A 210 10.88 15.96 -0.23
N LEU A 211 9.72 16.58 0.06
CA LEU A 211 8.61 16.70 -0.87
C LEU A 211 9.03 17.49 -2.13
N MET A 212 9.63 18.67 -1.91
CA MET A 212 10.13 19.51 -3.02
C MET A 212 11.20 18.79 -3.83
N GLY A 213 12.11 18.07 -3.17
CA GLY A 213 13.12 17.24 -3.84
C GLY A 213 12.49 16.14 -4.70
N GLY A 214 11.45 15.48 -4.20
CA GLY A 214 10.69 14.47 -4.95
C GLY A 214 10.00 15.05 -6.18
N ILE A 215 9.31 16.18 -6.02
CA ILE A 215 8.65 16.90 -7.12
C ILE A 215 9.69 17.33 -8.17
N ARG A 216 10.78 17.94 -7.73
CA ARG A 216 11.84 18.42 -8.61
C ARG A 216 12.45 17.26 -9.44
N LEU A 217 12.71 16.13 -8.81
CA LEU A 217 13.27 14.96 -9.50
C LEU A 217 12.33 14.43 -10.59
N ILE A 218 11.00 14.43 -10.33
CA ILE A 218 10.00 14.04 -11.34
C ILE A 218 10.08 14.96 -12.58
N PHE A 219 10.20 16.26 -12.37
CA PHE A 219 10.27 17.21 -13.48
C PHE A 219 11.62 17.20 -14.22
N GLU A 220 12.72 16.95 -13.51
CA GLU A 220 14.07 16.86 -14.10
C GLU A 220 14.28 15.55 -14.87
N ARG A 221 13.69 14.43 -14.36
CA ARG A 221 13.86 13.08 -14.89
C ARG A 221 12.53 12.44 -15.31
N LYS A 222 11.75 13.17 -16.12
CA LYS A 222 10.38 12.75 -16.51
C LYS A 222 10.34 11.38 -17.17
N LYS A 223 11.26 11.10 -18.12
CA LYS A 223 11.32 9.83 -18.85
C LYS A 223 11.66 8.67 -17.93
N GLU A 224 12.69 8.84 -17.11
CA GLU A 224 13.15 7.82 -16.17
C GLU A 224 12.08 7.53 -15.11
N THR A 225 11.44 8.57 -14.58
CA THR A 225 10.33 8.45 -13.61
C THR A 225 9.13 7.70 -14.21
N PHE A 226 8.75 8.04 -15.45
CA PHE A 226 7.65 7.36 -16.13
C PHE A 226 7.96 5.88 -16.38
N LEU A 227 9.19 5.56 -16.84
CA LEU A 227 9.62 4.18 -17.05
C LEU A 227 9.69 3.37 -15.74
N LEU A 228 10.18 3.99 -14.65
CA LEU A 228 10.15 3.36 -13.31
C LEU A 228 8.75 3.07 -12.84
N TRP A 229 7.83 4.03 -12.99
CA TRP A 229 6.43 3.82 -12.65
C TRP A 229 5.80 2.71 -13.49
N LEU A 230 6.03 2.73 -14.81
CA LEU A 230 5.53 1.69 -15.71
C LEU A 230 6.08 0.30 -15.34
N ALA A 231 7.37 0.20 -15.02
CA ALA A 231 7.97 -1.04 -14.55
C ALA A 231 7.35 -1.49 -13.21
N THR A 232 7.04 -0.57 -12.30
CA THR A 232 6.34 -0.89 -11.04
C THR A 232 4.93 -1.43 -11.31
N VAL A 233 4.20 -0.83 -12.25
CA VAL A 233 2.89 -1.33 -12.70
C VAL A 233 3.02 -2.72 -13.32
N ALA A 234 4.03 -2.94 -14.17
CA ALA A 234 4.29 -4.26 -14.75
C ALA A 234 4.59 -5.31 -13.67
N ILE A 235 5.42 -4.98 -12.67
CA ILE A 235 5.68 -5.84 -11.50
C ILE A 235 4.37 -6.16 -10.79
N ALA A 236 3.54 -5.16 -10.50
CA ALA A 236 2.27 -5.35 -9.81
C ALA A 236 1.31 -6.25 -10.62
N ILE A 237 1.24 -6.09 -11.93
CA ILE A 237 0.41 -6.94 -12.79
C ILE A 237 0.93 -8.39 -12.81
N VAL A 238 2.22 -8.60 -13.06
CA VAL A 238 2.82 -9.94 -13.14
C VAL A 238 2.69 -10.69 -11.82
N PHE A 239 3.08 -10.06 -10.71
CA PHE A 239 2.99 -10.71 -9.40
C PHE A 239 1.54 -10.77 -8.89
N GLY A 240 0.70 -9.76 -9.19
CA GLY A 240 -0.71 -9.76 -8.84
C GLY A 240 -1.49 -10.87 -9.57
N THR A 241 -1.28 -11.03 -10.88
CA THR A 241 -1.90 -12.14 -11.64
C THR A 241 -1.36 -13.49 -11.21
N GLY A 242 -0.05 -13.62 -10.99
CA GLY A 242 0.55 -14.84 -10.46
C GLY A 242 -0.03 -15.21 -9.10
N LEU A 243 -0.19 -14.24 -8.23
CA LEU A 243 -0.83 -14.41 -6.92
C LEU A 243 -2.30 -14.84 -7.07
N ALA A 244 -3.07 -14.18 -7.94
CA ALA A 244 -4.47 -14.50 -8.19
C ALA A 244 -4.64 -15.95 -8.68
N ILE A 245 -3.81 -16.39 -9.63
CA ILE A 245 -3.79 -17.77 -10.11
C ILE A 245 -3.42 -18.74 -8.99
N GLY A 246 -2.38 -18.42 -8.20
CA GLY A 246 -1.97 -19.23 -7.05
C GLY A 246 -3.08 -19.36 -5.98
N ILE A 247 -3.80 -18.28 -5.72
CA ILE A 247 -4.96 -18.27 -4.81
C ILE A 247 -6.08 -19.15 -5.35
N ILE A 248 -6.43 -19.03 -6.64
CA ILE A 248 -7.47 -19.87 -7.27
C ILE A 248 -7.10 -21.35 -7.16
N PHE A 249 -5.83 -21.68 -7.44
CA PHE A 249 -5.35 -23.05 -7.31
C PHE A 249 -5.39 -23.54 -5.85
N LEU A 250 -4.99 -22.72 -4.89
CA LEU A 250 -5.08 -23.02 -3.46
C LEU A 250 -6.52 -23.27 -3.04
N ILE A 251 -7.47 -22.43 -3.45
CA ILE A 251 -8.89 -22.61 -3.17
C ILE A 251 -9.39 -23.95 -3.74
N LEU A 252 -9.03 -24.25 -4.98
CA LEU A 252 -9.41 -25.54 -5.62
C LEU A 252 -8.92 -26.74 -4.80
N VAL A 253 -7.64 -26.73 -4.39
CA VAL A 253 -7.06 -27.81 -3.56
C VAL A 253 -7.78 -27.90 -2.21
N LEU A 254 -8.02 -26.77 -1.55
CA LEU A 254 -8.71 -26.74 -0.26
C LEU A 254 -10.17 -27.21 -0.36
N VAL A 255 -10.87 -26.90 -1.45
CA VAL A 255 -12.24 -27.41 -1.70
C VAL A 255 -12.23 -28.91 -1.90
N LEU A 256 -11.31 -29.45 -2.70
CA LEU A 256 -11.20 -30.89 -2.91
C LEU A 256 -10.88 -31.66 -1.61
N LEU A 257 -9.95 -31.13 -0.82
CA LEU A 257 -9.63 -31.68 0.51
C LEU A 257 -10.81 -31.57 1.47
N GLY A 258 -11.54 -30.46 1.45
CA GLY A 258 -12.74 -30.24 2.26
C GLY A 258 -13.86 -31.22 1.93
N LEU A 259 -14.06 -31.53 0.65
CA LEU A 259 -14.99 -32.56 0.24
C LEU A 259 -14.58 -33.97 0.78
N ALA A 260 -13.29 -34.29 0.70
CA ALA A 260 -12.78 -35.55 1.27
C ALA A 260 -13.01 -35.62 2.79
N VAL A 261 -12.72 -34.54 3.52
CA VAL A 261 -12.97 -34.47 4.98
C VAL A 261 -14.46 -34.57 5.29
N PHE A 262 -15.32 -33.91 4.50
CA PHE A 262 -16.77 -33.97 4.69
C PHE A 262 -17.31 -35.43 4.58
N PHE A 263 -16.82 -36.20 3.61
CA PHE A 263 -17.26 -37.59 3.43
C PHE A 263 -16.63 -38.56 4.42
N LEU A 264 -15.37 -38.34 4.82
CA LEU A 264 -14.64 -39.27 5.68
C LEU A 264 -14.82 -38.99 7.17
N ALA A 265 -14.88 -37.70 7.55
CA ALA A 265 -14.92 -37.26 8.94
C ALA A 265 -15.66 -35.93 9.10
N PRO A 266 -16.98 -35.88 8.95
CA PRO A 266 -17.76 -34.63 8.93
C PRO A 266 -17.61 -33.77 10.20
N VAL A 267 -17.31 -34.37 11.34
CA VAL A 267 -17.07 -33.65 12.62
C VAL A 267 -15.83 -32.75 12.52
N LEU A 268 -14.85 -33.09 11.67
CA LEU A 268 -13.61 -32.31 11.51
C LEU A 268 -13.75 -31.12 10.55
N ILE A 269 -14.90 -30.97 9.89
CA ILE A 269 -15.07 -29.93 8.86
C ILE A 269 -14.84 -28.51 9.39
N ILE A 270 -15.24 -28.22 10.63
CA ILE A 270 -15.06 -26.91 11.27
C ILE A 270 -13.56 -26.62 11.44
N PHE A 271 -12.80 -27.61 11.94
CA PHE A 271 -11.34 -27.46 12.08
C PHE A 271 -10.66 -27.29 10.73
N PHE A 272 -11.11 -28.03 9.71
CA PHE A 272 -10.60 -27.92 8.36
C PHE A 272 -10.85 -26.51 7.77
N ILE A 273 -12.05 -25.97 7.92
CA ILE A 273 -12.39 -24.60 7.47
C ILE A 273 -11.50 -23.57 8.18
N ALA A 274 -11.35 -23.68 9.51
CA ALA A 274 -10.50 -22.75 10.26
C ALA A 274 -9.03 -22.82 9.82
N LEU A 275 -8.49 -24.05 9.64
CA LEU A 275 -7.13 -24.26 9.16
C LEU A 275 -6.94 -23.72 7.74
N SER A 276 -7.90 -23.97 6.85
CA SER A 276 -7.89 -23.46 5.46
C SER A 276 -7.89 -21.93 5.41
N ALA A 277 -8.72 -21.29 6.21
CA ALA A 277 -8.76 -19.84 6.34
C ALA A 277 -7.41 -19.29 6.84
N PHE A 278 -6.80 -19.94 7.83
CA PHE A 278 -5.49 -19.56 8.35
C PHE A 278 -4.38 -19.68 7.30
N VAL A 279 -4.33 -20.81 6.57
CA VAL A 279 -3.34 -21.05 5.49
C VAL A 279 -3.52 -20.01 4.38
N PHE A 280 -4.76 -19.73 3.99
CA PHE A 280 -5.06 -18.71 2.98
C PHE A 280 -4.59 -17.31 3.41
N LEU A 281 -4.92 -16.91 4.64
CA LEU A 281 -4.51 -15.63 5.20
C LEU A 281 -2.98 -15.51 5.27
N ALA A 282 -2.30 -16.56 5.76
CA ALA A 282 -0.84 -16.59 5.86
C ALA A 282 -0.18 -16.45 4.47
N ALA A 283 -0.66 -17.18 3.46
CA ALA A 283 -0.15 -17.08 2.10
C ALA A 283 -0.35 -15.69 1.51
N ALA A 284 -1.52 -15.09 1.69
CA ALA A 284 -1.82 -13.73 1.23
C ALA A 284 -0.91 -12.68 1.90
N LEU A 285 -0.69 -12.79 3.21
CA LEU A 285 0.19 -11.88 3.96
C LEU A 285 1.65 -11.99 3.50
N VAL A 286 2.16 -13.21 3.31
CA VAL A 286 3.53 -13.45 2.84
C VAL A 286 3.72 -12.85 1.43
N ALA A 287 2.77 -13.07 0.54
CA ALA A 287 2.81 -12.55 -0.81
C ALA A 287 2.73 -11.01 -0.84
N ALA A 288 1.85 -10.41 -0.05
CA ALA A 288 1.74 -8.96 0.08
C ALA A 288 3.06 -8.35 0.61
N GLY A 289 3.65 -8.96 1.63
CA GLY A 289 4.95 -8.56 2.17
C GLY A 289 6.07 -8.64 1.15
N PHE A 290 6.12 -9.71 0.36
CA PHE A 290 7.10 -9.88 -0.71
C PHE A 290 6.96 -8.80 -1.80
N ILE A 291 5.76 -8.59 -2.33
CA ILE A 291 5.49 -7.61 -3.39
C ILE A 291 5.82 -6.20 -2.91
N SER A 292 5.39 -5.82 -1.70
CA SER A 292 5.70 -4.52 -1.11
C SER A 292 7.21 -4.30 -0.95
N SER A 293 7.93 -5.32 -0.47
CA SER A 293 9.39 -5.27 -0.32
C SER A 293 10.10 -5.15 -1.66
N LEU A 294 9.66 -5.91 -2.67
CA LEU A 294 10.22 -5.88 -4.01
C LEU A 294 10.06 -4.52 -4.67
N THR A 295 8.85 -3.97 -4.58
CA THR A 295 8.55 -2.63 -5.10
C THR A 295 9.41 -1.57 -4.42
N SER A 296 9.48 -1.59 -3.08
CA SER A 296 10.30 -0.64 -2.32
C SER A 296 11.80 -0.79 -2.62
N ALA A 297 12.30 -2.03 -2.77
CA ALA A 297 13.69 -2.29 -3.13
C ALA A 297 14.00 -1.75 -4.53
N TYR A 298 13.12 -2.00 -5.51
CA TYR A 298 13.27 -1.50 -6.86
C TYR A 298 13.36 0.03 -6.92
N TRP A 299 12.45 0.73 -6.24
CA TRP A 299 12.47 2.18 -6.14
C TRP A 299 13.71 2.72 -5.41
N THR A 300 14.21 2.02 -4.39
CA THR A 300 15.39 2.45 -3.63
C THR A 300 16.66 2.33 -4.47
N LEU A 301 16.83 1.22 -5.19
CA LEU A 301 17.96 1.05 -6.10
C LEU A 301 17.92 2.04 -7.25
N ALA A 302 16.74 2.27 -7.83
CA ALA A 302 16.57 3.26 -8.89
C ALA A 302 16.88 4.68 -8.40
N PHE A 303 16.42 5.05 -7.18
CA PHE A 303 16.74 6.34 -6.58
C PHE A 303 18.25 6.56 -6.39
N ASN A 304 19.02 5.51 -6.08
CA ASN A 304 20.47 5.61 -5.94
C ASN A 304 21.19 5.84 -7.27
N GLU A 305 20.57 5.52 -8.41
CA GLU A 305 21.13 5.76 -9.75
C GLU A 305 20.74 7.13 -10.32
N ILE A 306 19.53 7.60 -10.06
CA ILE A 306 18.98 8.80 -10.71
C ILE A 306 18.85 10.03 -9.77
N GLY A 307 18.86 9.85 -8.47
CA GLY A 307 18.69 10.86 -7.42
C GLY A 307 19.99 11.23 -6.78
#